data_928ae736a6b3aea111f8ca97f2089c88
#
_entry.id   928ae736a6b3aea111f8ca97f2089c88
#
_cell.length_a   1.000
_cell.length_b   1.000
_cell.length_c   1.000
_cell.angle_alpha   90.00
_cell.angle_beta   90.00
_cell.angle_gamma   90.00
#
_symmetry.space_group_name_H-M   'P 1'
#
loop_
_entity.id
_entity.type
_entity.pdbx_description
1 polymer ?
#
loop_
_entity_poly.entity_id
_entity_poly.type
_entity_poly.pdbx_seq_one_letter_code
_entity_poly.pdbx_strand_id
1 'polypeptide(L)'
;MRRQNHLFDQVVSFKNLHQAALQALKGKKNKPKVACFVFHLEPEILRLGQELANGTYQPRAYQVFEIQDPKVRKICSSAFRDRVVHHAVCAVLEPFWERRLITDTYACRKGKGLHVALKRCQSFAKKNEYYLKCDIQKFFESVDHEILKQLLRKVIKDPLLLQLLDKIIDHPIPGNAIGKGISIGNLTSQYFAKSNSR
;
A
#
# COMPACT_ATOMS: atom_id res chain seq x y z
N MET A 1 19.45 12.75 1.65
CA MET A 1 18.29 12.92 2.55
C MET A 1 18.45 11.95 3.71
N ARG A 2 18.21 12.38 4.96
CA ARG A 2 18.40 11.52 6.15
C ARG A 2 17.37 10.38 6.17
N ARG A 3 17.81 9.12 6.37
CA ARG A 3 16.92 7.97 6.48
C ARG A 3 16.08 8.06 7.76
N GLN A 4 14.85 7.56 7.73
CA GLN A 4 13.90 7.63 8.84
C GLN A 4 14.09 6.42 9.77
N ASN A 5 14.01 6.67 11.07
CA ASN A 5 14.13 5.67 12.14
C ASN A 5 13.00 5.86 13.15
N HIS A 6 12.81 4.91 14.07
CA HIS A 6 11.79 4.94 15.14
C HIS A 6 10.35 5.14 14.60
N LEU A 7 10.04 4.46 13.49
CA LEU A 7 8.71 4.50 12.88
C LEU A 7 7.86 3.30 13.29
N PHE A 8 8.48 2.18 13.65
CA PHE A 8 7.78 0.94 13.97
C PHE A 8 6.86 1.11 15.18
N ASP A 9 7.31 1.76 16.25
CA ASP A 9 6.50 2.02 17.44
C ASP A 9 5.23 2.83 17.11
N GLN A 10 5.33 3.75 16.14
CA GLN A 10 4.18 4.49 15.65
C GLN A 10 3.21 3.58 14.89
N VAL A 11 3.74 2.63 14.07
CA VAL A 11 2.91 1.68 13.31
C VAL A 11 2.10 0.80 14.24
N VAL A 12 2.75 0.22 15.28
CA VAL A 12 2.12 -0.74 16.19
C VAL A 12 1.31 -0.10 17.31
N SER A 13 1.37 1.23 17.47
CA SER A 13 0.62 1.92 18.51
C SER A 13 -0.88 1.66 18.39
N PHE A 14 -1.56 1.46 19.52
CA PHE A 14 -3.01 1.23 19.56
C PHE A 14 -3.77 2.32 18.80
N LYS A 15 -3.42 3.59 19.03
CA LYS A 15 -4.06 4.73 18.36
C LYS A 15 -3.99 4.62 16.85
N ASN A 16 -2.82 4.29 16.30
CA ASN A 16 -2.63 4.16 14.85
C ASN A 16 -3.36 2.95 14.29
N LEU A 17 -3.28 1.79 14.95
CA LEU A 17 -3.99 0.57 14.53
C LEU A 17 -5.51 0.77 14.57
N HIS A 18 -6.03 1.44 15.61
CA HIS A 18 -7.46 1.76 15.71
C HIS A 18 -7.90 2.67 14.56
N GLN A 19 -7.19 3.75 14.30
CA GLN A 19 -7.49 4.64 13.19
C GLN A 19 -7.38 3.92 11.83
N ALA A 20 -6.37 3.06 11.66
CA ALA A 20 -6.20 2.24 10.47
C ALA A 20 -7.39 1.29 10.25
N ALA A 21 -7.92 0.68 11.33
CA ALA A 21 -9.11 -0.17 11.25
C ALA A 21 -10.33 0.63 10.80
N LEU A 22 -10.55 1.83 11.34
CA LEU A 22 -11.64 2.70 10.91
C LEU A 22 -11.51 3.11 9.43
N GLN A 23 -10.30 3.38 8.94
CA GLN A 23 -10.08 3.67 7.52
C GLN A 23 -10.32 2.42 6.64
N ALA A 24 -9.83 1.25 7.06
CA ALA A 24 -10.04 0.00 6.35
C ALA A 24 -11.52 -0.41 6.27
N LEU A 25 -12.33 0.04 7.23
CA LEU A 25 -13.78 -0.23 7.35
C LEU A 25 -14.63 0.54 6.33
N LYS A 26 -14.15 1.67 5.83
CA LYS A 26 -14.91 2.52 4.89
C LYS A 26 -15.39 1.72 3.68
N GLY A 27 -16.70 1.76 3.41
CA GLY A 27 -17.34 1.03 2.31
C GLY A 27 -17.39 -0.50 2.45
N LYS A 28 -17.11 -1.07 3.66
CA LYS A 28 -17.02 -2.53 3.85
C LYS A 28 -17.80 -3.05 5.07
N LYS A 29 -18.60 -2.21 5.73
CA LYS A 29 -19.33 -2.53 6.97
C LYS A 29 -20.21 -3.78 6.85
N ASN A 30 -20.83 -3.99 5.68
CA ASN A 30 -21.81 -5.05 5.44
C ASN A 30 -21.19 -6.44 5.11
N LYS A 31 -19.87 -6.59 5.20
CA LYS A 31 -19.22 -7.90 4.96
C LYS A 31 -19.15 -8.70 6.26
N PRO A 32 -19.69 -9.95 6.33
CA PRO A 32 -19.75 -10.71 7.59
C PRO A 32 -18.42 -10.83 8.33
N LYS A 33 -17.34 -11.15 7.61
CA LYS A 33 -15.98 -11.24 8.19
C LYS A 33 -15.47 -9.92 8.76
N VAL A 34 -15.90 -8.78 8.17
CA VAL A 34 -15.56 -7.44 8.67
C VAL A 34 -16.39 -7.11 9.89
N ALA A 35 -17.69 -7.42 9.87
CA ALA A 35 -18.58 -7.22 11.01
C ALA A 35 -18.09 -7.97 12.27
N CYS A 36 -17.66 -9.23 12.11
CA CYS A 36 -17.08 -10.02 13.20
C CYS A 36 -15.82 -9.36 13.80
N PHE A 37 -14.92 -8.86 12.97
CA PHE A 37 -13.73 -8.14 13.44
C PHE A 37 -14.11 -6.85 14.18
N VAL A 38 -15.08 -6.10 13.66
CA VAL A 38 -15.53 -4.83 14.25
C VAL A 38 -16.25 -5.05 15.56
N PHE A 39 -17.00 -6.14 15.71
CA PHE A 39 -17.66 -6.51 16.98
C PHE A 39 -16.64 -6.72 18.10
N HIS A 40 -15.45 -7.23 17.80
CA HIS A 40 -14.34 -7.43 18.72
C HIS A 40 -13.17 -6.46 18.45
N LEU A 41 -13.45 -5.21 18.08
CA LEU A 41 -12.44 -4.29 17.52
C LEU A 41 -11.25 -4.10 18.46
N GLU A 42 -11.49 -3.77 19.73
CA GLU A 42 -10.41 -3.49 20.69
C GLU A 42 -9.53 -4.73 20.98
N PRO A 43 -10.09 -5.91 21.35
CA PRO A 43 -9.31 -7.12 21.52
C PRO A 43 -8.51 -7.52 20.27
N GLU A 44 -9.11 -7.40 19.09
CA GLU A 44 -8.44 -7.73 17.82
C GLU A 44 -7.28 -6.76 17.53
N ILE A 45 -7.42 -5.48 17.83
CA ILE A 45 -6.34 -4.49 17.66
C ILE A 45 -5.23 -4.73 18.67
N LEU A 46 -5.54 -5.00 19.93
CA LEU A 46 -4.53 -5.31 20.96
C LEU A 46 -3.73 -6.55 20.58
N ARG A 47 -4.43 -7.62 20.18
CA ARG A 47 -3.81 -8.85 19.71
C ARG A 47 -2.90 -8.60 18.50
N LEU A 48 -3.39 -7.84 17.51
CA LEU A 48 -2.63 -7.50 16.32
C LEU A 48 -1.38 -6.68 16.66
N GLY A 49 -1.51 -5.72 17.58
CA GLY A 49 -0.38 -4.93 18.09
C GLY A 49 0.68 -5.80 18.77
N GLN A 50 0.27 -6.77 19.61
CA GLN A 50 1.17 -7.73 20.24
C GLN A 50 1.88 -8.64 19.22
N GLU A 51 1.14 -9.17 18.23
CA GLU A 51 1.73 -9.99 17.17
C GLU A 51 2.77 -9.23 16.34
N LEU A 52 2.51 -7.96 16.05
CA LEU A 52 3.45 -7.08 15.35
C LEU A 52 4.68 -6.81 16.22
N ALA A 53 4.50 -6.41 17.47
CA ALA A 53 5.59 -6.08 18.40
C ALA A 53 6.50 -7.29 18.67
N ASN A 54 5.93 -8.50 18.80
CA ASN A 54 6.65 -9.75 19.01
C ASN A 54 7.23 -10.34 17.71
N GLY A 55 6.98 -9.74 16.55
CA GLY A 55 7.42 -10.26 15.25
C GLY A 55 6.72 -11.54 14.80
N THR A 56 5.65 -11.98 15.50
CA THR A 56 4.90 -13.21 15.19
C THR A 56 3.80 -12.99 14.15
N TYR A 57 3.51 -11.75 13.79
CA TYR A 57 2.54 -11.44 12.73
C TYR A 57 2.90 -12.14 11.42
N GLN A 58 1.88 -12.81 10.84
CA GLN A 58 1.94 -13.39 9.49
C GLN A 58 0.71 -12.93 8.70
N PRO A 59 0.89 -12.44 7.45
CA PRO A 59 -0.24 -12.15 6.56
C PRO A 59 -1.05 -13.42 6.26
N ARG A 60 -2.37 -13.29 6.19
CA ARG A 60 -3.28 -14.38 5.82
C ARG A 60 -3.36 -14.51 4.30
N ALA A 61 -3.67 -15.72 3.82
CA ALA A 61 -3.83 -15.98 2.40
C ALA A 61 -4.81 -14.99 1.72
N TYR A 62 -4.47 -14.60 0.49
CA TYR A 62 -5.33 -13.74 -0.32
C TYR A 62 -6.64 -14.43 -0.70
N GLN A 63 -7.72 -13.66 -0.74
CA GLN A 63 -8.94 -14.02 -1.46
C GLN A 63 -8.81 -13.50 -2.88
N VAL A 64 -8.85 -14.42 -3.84
CA VAL A 64 -8.69 -14.09 -5.26
C VAL A 64 -10.06 -14.08 -5.93
N PHE A 65 -10.34 -13.05 -6.71
CA PHE A 65 -11.50 -12.95 -7.59
C PHE A 65 -11.17 -12.10 -8.80
N GLU A 66 -11.95 -12.25 -9.85
CA GLU A 66 -11.81 -11.47 -11.06
C GLU A 66 -12.88 -10.37 -11.14
N ILE A 67 -12.48 -9.23 -11.66
CA ILE A 67 -13.39 -8.14 -12.04
C ILE A 67 -13.20 -7.85 -13.52
N GLN A 68 -14.31 -7.52 -14.20
CA GLN A 68 -14.29 -7.09 -15.59
C GLN A 68 -14.67 -5.61 -15.66
N ASP A 69 -13.67 -4.73 -15.88
CA ASP A 69 -13.88 -3.28 -15.98
C ASP A 69 -12.69 -2.60 -16.70
N PRO A 70 -12.79 -2.30 -17.97
CA PRO A 70 -13.35 -3.05 -19.12
C PRO A 70 -12.56 -4.34 -19.42
N LYS A 71 -11.36 -4.49 -18.83
CA LYS A 71 -10.50 -5.68 -18.97
C LYS A 71 -10.64 -6.57 -17.74
N VAL A 72 -10.55 -7.88 -17.94
CA VAL A 72 -10.47 -8.83 -16.82
C VAL A 72 -9.23 -8.54 -15.99
N ARG A 73 -9.41 -8.34 -14.68
CA ARG A 73 -8.33 -8.12 -13.71
C ARG A 73 -8.47 -9.07 -12.55
N LYS A 74 -7.41 -9.76 -12.25
CA LYS A 74 -7.30 -10.60 -11.05
C LYS A 74 -7.01 -9.73 -9.84
N ILE A 75 -7.91 -9.73 -8.87
CA ILE A 75 -7.78 -8.98 -7.64
C ILE A 75 -7.40 -9.93 -6.51
N CYS A 76 -6.32 -9.62 -5.82
CA CYS A 76 -5.86 -10.35 -4.63
C CYS A 76 -6.19 -9.52 -3.39
N SER A 77 -7.28 -9.90 -2.73
CA SER A 77 -7.82 -9.16 -1.58
C SER A 77 -7.26 -9.75 -0.28
N SER A 78 -6.53 -8.93 0.48
CA SER A 78 -6.06 -9.28 1.82
C SER A 78 -7.21 -9.47 2.82
N ALA A 79 -7.01 -10.30 3.83
CA ALA A 79 -7.91 -10.38 4.97
C ALA A 79 -8.08 -9.01 5.64
N PHE A 80 -9.19 -8.79 6.34
CA PHE A 80 -9.48 -7.46 6.91
C PHE A 80 -8.41 -7.03 7.93
N ARG A 81 -7.93 -7.94 8.78
CA ARG A 81 -6.85 -7.66 9.73
C ARG A 81 -5.55 -7.21 9.05
N ASP A 82 -5.21 -7.82 7.92
CA ASP A 82 -4.01 -7.46 7.17
C ASP A 82 -4.16 -6.11 6.49
N ARG A 83 -5.38 -5.75 6.06
CA ARG A 83 -5.67 -4.39 5.59
C ARG A 83 -5.47 -3.35 6.70
N VAL A 84 -5.80 -3.68 7.96
CA VAL A 84 -5.52 -2.79 9.10
C VAL A 84 -4.02 -2.53 9.19
N VAL A 85 -3.18 -3.57 9.07
CA VAL A 85 -1.71 -3.42 9.05
C VAL A 85 -1.27 -2.56 7.86
N HIS A 86 -1.79 -2.81 6.65
CA HIS A 86 -1.46 -2.01 5.47
C HIS A 86 -1.84 -0.53 5.66
N HIS A 87 -3.00 -0.24 6.23
CA HIS A 87 -3.40 1.14 6.53
C HIS A 87 -2.51 1.77 7.61
N ALA A 88 -2.14 1.02 8.66
CA ALA A 88 -1.28 1.50 9.74
C ALA A 88 0.13 1.87 9.23
N VAL A 89 0.72 1.00 8.40
CA VAL A 89 2.01 1.24 7.74
C VAL A 89 1.93 2.47 6.83
N CYS A 90 0.91 2.52 5.97
CA CYS A 90 0.74 3.62 5.02
C CYS A 90 0.53 4.97 5.73
N ALA A 91 -0.24 5.01 6.83
CA ALA A 91 -0.48 6.24 7.60
C ALA A 91 0.83 6.85 8.14
N VAL A 92 1.73 6.00 8.62
CA VAL A 92 3.03 6.45 9.14
C VAL A 92 3.99 6.83 8.02
N LEU A 93 3.99 6.11 6.89
CA LEU A 93 4.95 6.33 5.80
C LEU A 93 4.50 7.40 4.79
N GLU A 94 3.19 7.68 4.69
CA GLU A 94 2.63 8.66 3.72
C GLU A 94 3.35 10.01 3.74
N PRO A 95 3.64 10.66 4.90
CA PRO A 95 4.30 11.96 4.92
C PRO A 95 5.72 11.95 4.32
N PHE A 96 6.41 10.81 4.40
CA PHE A 96 7.75 10.65 3.86
C PHE A 96 7.74 10.41 2.35
N TRP A 97 6.77 9.65 1.86
CA TRP A 97 6.59 9.44 0.42
C TRP A 97 6.12 10.71 -0.28
N GLU A 98 5.14 11.42 0.28
CA GLU A 98 4.61 12.65 -0.33
C GLU A 98 5.70 13.71 -0.58
N ARG A 99 6.68 13.83 0.33
CA ARG A 99 7.81 14.76 0.17
C ARG A 99 8.80 14.34 -0.92
N ARG A 100 8.76 13.09 -1.37
CA ARG A 100 9.68 12.56 -2.38
C ARG A 100 9.10 12.53 -3.79
N LEU A 101 7.79 12.60 -3.91
CA LEU A 101 7.12 12.58 -5.21
C LEU A 101 7.26 13.92 -5.91
N ILE A 102 7.50 13.86 -7.22
CA ILE A 102 7.47 15.04 -8.06
C ILE A 102 6.09 15.69 -8.03
N THR A 103 6.05 17.00 -8.30
CA THR A 103 4.80 17.79 -8.23
C THR A 103 3.73 17.21 -9.15
N ASP A 104 4.08 16.76 -10.34
CA ASP A 104 3.15 16.29 -11.35
C ASP A 104 2.82 14.79 -11.26
N THR A 105 2.87 14.21 -10.04
CA THR A 105 2.34 12.88 -9.72
C THR A 105 0.95 13.03 -9.12
N TYR A 106 -0.07 12.32 -9.66
CA TYR A 106 -1.48 12.52 -9.31
C TYR A 106 -2.18 11.29 -8.74
N ALA A 107 -1.69 10.08 -9.02
CA ALA A 107 -2.31 8.86 -8.58
C ALA A 107 -2.29 8.69 -7.05
N CYS A 108 -3.44 8.43 -6.45
CA CYS A 108 -3.59 8.12 -5.02
C CYS A 108 -2.95 9.15 -4.07
N ARG A 109 -3.04 10.43 -4.37
CA ARG A 109 -2.54 11.54 -3.54
C ARG A 109 -3.68 12.42 -3.04
N LYS A 110 -3.62 12.83 -1.77
CA LYS A 110 -4.59 13.78 -1.18
C LYS A 110 -4.50 15.15 -1.87
N GLY A 111 -5.64 15.76 -2.12
CA GLY A 111 -5.71 17.07 -2.81
C GLY A 111 -5.33 17.05 -4.28
N LYS A 112 -5.01 15.86 -4.84
CA LYS A 112 -4.76 15.63 -6.26
C LYS A 112 -5.78 14.58 -6.78
N GLY A 113 -5.77 14.29 -8.04
CA GLY A 113 -6.70 13.32 -8.62
C GLY A 113 -6.91 13.63 -10.10
N LEU A 114 -7.86 12.92 -10.72
CA LEU A 114 -8.07 12.99 -12.17
C LEU A 114 -8.33 14.42 -12.68
N HIS A 115 -9.20 15.17 -12.02
CA HIS A 115 -9.52 16.53 -12.48
C HIS A 115 -8.33 17.49 -12.41
N VAL A 116 -7.50 17.39 -11.35
CA VAL A 116 -6.29 18.22 -11.23
C VAL A 116 -5.27 17.80 -12.28
N ALA A 117 -5.11 16.50 -12.52
CA ALA A 117 -4.25 15.95 -13.58
C ALA A 117 -4.67 16.45 -14.97
N LEU A 118 -5.99 16.41 -15.27
CA LEU A 118 -6.52 16.87 -16.57
C LEU A 118 -6.27 18.36 -16.78
N LYS A 119 -6.53 19.21 -15.77
CA LYS A 119 -6.25 20.64 -15.86
C LYS A 119 -4.76 20.91 -16.12
N ARG A 120 -3.88 20.15 -15.44
CA ARG A 120 -2.43 20.28 -15.65
C ARG A 120 -2.01 19.81 -17.04
N CYS A 121 -2.55 18.67 -17.50
CA CYS A 121 -2.32 18.17 -18.84
C CYS A 121 -2.75 19.19 -19.92
N GLN A 122 -3.95 19.79 -19.78
CA GLN A 122 -4.43 20.83 -20.68
C GLN A 122 -3.50 22.06 -20.69
N SER A 123 -2.96 22.44 -19.52
CA SER A 123 -1.98 23.53 -19.43
C SER A 123 -0.71 23.26 -20.23
N PHE A 124 -0.21 22.02 -20.20
CA PHE A 124 0.93 21.62 -21.02
C PHE A 124 0.59 21.53 -22.51
N ALA A 125 -0.56 20.94 -22.85
CA ALA A 125 -1.00 20.81 -24.25
C ALA A 125 -1.17 22.15 -24.97
N LYS A 126 -1.52 23.22 -24.25
CA LYS A 126 -1.59 24.59 -24.84
C LYS A 126 -0.23 25.19 -25.15
N LYS A 127 0.86 24.65 -24.60
CA LYS A 127 2.23 25.20 -24.72
C LYS A 127 3.15 24.36 -25.60
N ASN A 128 2.75 23.13 -25.95
CA ASN A 128 3.57 22.19 -26.67
C ASN A 128 2.77 21.55 -27.79
N GLU A 129 3.39 21.41 -28.96
CA GLU A 129 2.77 20.82 -30.16
C GLU A 129 2.75 19.29 -30.12
N TYR A 130 3.68 18.68 -29.38
CA TYR A 130 3.84 17.23 -29.33
C TYR A 130 3.71 16.71 -27.91
N TYR A 131 3.25 15.47 -27.80
CA TYR A 131 3.24 14.74 -26.52
C TYR A 131 3.68 13.28 -26.75
N LEU A 132 4.30 12.69 -25.72
CA LEU A 132 4.63 11.28 -25.66
C LEU A 132 3.77 10.62 -24.57
N LYS A 133 3.04 9.54 -24.93
CA LYS A 133 2.29 8.72 -23.99
C LYS A 133 3.01 7.38 -23.83
N CYS A 134 3.49 7.11 -22.61
CA CYS A 134 4.10 5.84 -22.23
C CYS A 134 3.24 5.11 -21.21
N ASP A 135 3.27 3.79 -21.26
CA ASP A 135 2.63 2.92 -20.26
C ASP A 135 3.54 1.69 -20.01
N ILE A 136 3.54 1.21 -18.76
CA ILE A 136 4.32 0.03 -18.38
C ILE A 136 3.40 -1.18 -18.38
N GLN A 137 3.66 -2.11 -19.29
CA GLN A 137 2.88 -3.33 -19.37
C GLN A 137 3.05 -4.17 -18.10
N LYS A 138 1.89 -4.61 -17.53
CA LYS A 138 1.85 -5.49 -16.34
C LYS A 138 2.71 -4.96 -15.16
N PHE A 139 2.73 -3.66 -14.94
CA PHE A 139 3.57 -3.03 -13.92
C PHE A 139 3.52 -3.75 -12.57
N PHE A 140 2.32 -3.99 -12.02
CA PHE A 140 2.16 -4.62 -10.70
C PHE A 140 2.69 -6.05 -10.65
N GLU A 141 2.61 -6.79 -11.73
CA GLU A 141 3.10 -8.17 -11.82
C GLU A 141 4.63 -8.23 -12.03
N SER A 142 5.23 -7.17 -12.58
CA SER A 142 6.64 -7.11 -12.96
C SER A 142 7.57 -6.56 -11.87
N VAL A 143 7.03 -5.99 -10.78
CA VAL A 143 7.84 -5.41 -9.71
C VAL A 143 8.73 -6.48 -9.08
N ASP A 144 10.03 -6.28 -9.12
CA ASP A 144 11.02 -7.14 -8.47
C ASP A 144 11.09 -6.82 -6.98
N HIS A 145 10.96 -7.85 -6.13
CA HIS A 145 10.92 -7.69 -4.67
C HIS A 145 12.25 -7.17 -4.13
N GLU A 146 13.39 -7.66 -4.62
CA GLU A 146 14.69 -7.25 -4.11
C GLU A 146 15.00 -5.79 -4.45
N ILE A 147 14.68 -5.37 -5.68
CA ILE A 147 14.81 -3.97 -6.09
C ILE A 147 13.91 -3.09 -5.22
N LEU A 148 12.65 -3.48 -5.01
CA LEU A 148 11.71 -2.73 -4.17
C LEU A 148 12.22 -2.61 -2.74
N LYS A 149 12.68 -3.70 -2.12
CA LYS A 149 13.26 -3.70 -0.77
C LYS A 149 14.50 -2.79 -0.68
N GLN A 150 15.38 -2.81 -1.68
CA GLN A 150 16.54 -1.92 -1.74
C GLN A 150 16.13 -0.45 -1.79
N LEU A 151 15.09 -0.10 -2.58
CA LEU A 151 14.56 1.26 -2.65
C LEU A 151 13.98 1.72 -1.29
N LEU A 152 13.26 0.84 -0.59
CA LEU A 152 12.73 1.13 0.73
C LEU A 152 13.84 1.34 1.76
N ARG A 153 14.90 0.52 1.75
CA ARG A 153 16.08 0.65 2.62
C ARG A 153 16.87 1.96 2.40
N LYS A 154 16.76 2.57 1.21
CA LYS A 154 17.31 3.93 0.99
C LYS A 154 16.57 5.03 1.76
N VAL A 155 15.32 4.78 2.14
CA VAL A 155 14.44 5.76 2.81
C VAL A 155 14.29 5.45 4.29
N ILE A 156 14.10 4.19 4.63
CA ILE A 156 13.81 3.68 5.97
C ILE A 156 15.07 3.04 6.54
N LYS A 157 15.37 3.34 7.81
CA LYS A 157 16.48 2.74 8.57
C LYS A 157 15.98 1.79 9.67
N ASP A 158 14.71 1.91 10.05
CA ASP A 158 14.08 1.15 11.13
C ASP A 158 14.02 -0.35 10.79
N PRO A 159 14.76 -1.23 11.50
CA PRO A 159 14.89 -2.64 11.12
C PRO A 159 13.58 -3.41 11.33
N LEU A 160 12.79 -3.11 12.36
CA LEU A 160 11.54 -3.80 12.64
C LEU A 160 10.48 -3.44 11.59
N LEU A 161 10.44 -2.17 11.18
CA LEU A 161 9.56 -1.76 10.09
C LEU A 161 9.98 -2.38 8.76
N LEU A 162 11.27 -2.48 8.47
CA LEU A 162 11.77 -3.13 7.26
C LEU A 162 11.40 -4.62 7.24
N GLN A 163 11.53 -5.34 8.36
CA GLN A 163 11.10 -6.74 8.47
C GLN A 163 9.60 -6.90 8.20
N LEU A 164 8.77 -5.99 8.72
CA LEU A 164 7.33 -6.01 8.44
C LEU A 164 7.03 -5.76 6.96
N LEU A 165 7.72 -4.79 6.34
CA LEU A 165 7.59 -4.48 4.92
C LEU A 165 8.02 -5.66 4.05
N ASP A 166 9.13 -6.33 4.39
CA ASP A 166 9.60 -7.53 3.70
C ASP A 166 8.55 -8.65 3.75
N LYS A 167 7.94 -8.91 4.92
CA LYS A 167 6.82 -9.88 5.05
C LYS A 167 5.61 -9.53 4.17
N ILE A 168 5.29 -8.25 4.02
CA ILE A 168 4.17 -7.78 3.17
C ILE A 168 4.52 -7.94 1.69
N ILE A 169 5.76 -7.64 1.30
CA ILE A 169 6.23 -7.72 -0.09
C ILE A 169 6.35 -9.18 -0.53
N ASP A 170 6.95 -10.02 0.31
CA ASP A 170 7.19 -11.44 -0.01
C ASP A 170 5.96 -12.32 0.14
N HIS A 171 4.82 -11.74 0.60
CA HIS A 171 3.60 -12.53 0.76
C HIS A 171 3.14 -13.09 -0.59
N PRO A 172 3.03 -14.43 -0.73
CA PRO A 172 2.80 -15.08 -2.02
C PRO A 172 1.50 -14.62 -2.69
N ILE A 173 1.60 -14.18 -3.94
CA ILE A 173 0.45 -13.81 -4.76
C ILE A 173 0.12 -15.00 -5.67
N PRO A 174 -1.08 -15.60 -5.57
CA PRO A 174 -1.44 -16.74 -6.38
C PRO A 174 -1.32 -16.48 -7.89
N GLY A 175 -0.50 -17.27 -8.57
CA GLY A 175 -0.25 -17.16 -10.01
C GLY A 175 0.88 -16.22 -10.42
N ASN A 176 1.57 -15.58 -9.48
CA ASN A 176 2.80 -14.83 -9.77
C ASN A 176 4.06 -15.69 -9.55
N ALA A 177 5.14 -15.32 -10.21
CA ALA A 177 6.45 -15.90 -9.94
C ALA A 177 6.95 -15.49 -8.54
N ILE A 178 7.70 -16.36 -7.89
CA ILE A 178 8.33 -16.09 -6.60
C ILE A 178 9.28 -14.89 -6.73
N GLY A 179 9.24 -13.98 -5.77
CA GLY A 179 10.11 -12.79 -5.75
C GLY A 179 9.68 -11.69 -6.72
N LYS A 180 8.51 -11.83 -7.36
CA LYS A 180 7.99 -10.81 -8.30
C LYS A 180 6.52 -10.51 -8.05
N GLY A 181 6.18 -9.24 -8.31
CA GLY A 181 4.83 -8.72 -8.30
C GLY A 181 4.36 -8.21 -6.95
N ILE A 182 3.48 -7.23 -7.00
CA ILE A 182 2.75 -6.67 -5.85
C ILE A 182 1.25 -6.79 -6.11
N SER A 183 0.48 -7.08 -5.07
CA SER A 183 -0.95 -7.41 -5.25
C SER A 183 -1.76 -6.21 -5.70
N ILE A 184 -2.63 -6.40 -6.69
CA ILE A 184 -3.66 -5.42 -7.04
C ILE A 184 -4.79 -5.53 -6.00
N GLY A 185 -5.00 -4.43 -5.26
CA GLY A 185 -6.04 -4.34 -4.22
C GLY A 185 -5.52 -3.99 -2.83
N ASN A 186 -4.23 -4.05 -2.58
CA ASN A 186 -3.62 -3.61 -1.33
C ASN A 186 -3.22 -2.13 -1.37
N LEU A 187 -3.44 -1.42 -0.27
CA LEU A 187 -3.05 -0.01 -0.14
C LEU A 187 -1.52 0.15 -0.24
N THR A 188 -0.76 -0.73 0.40
CA THR A 188 0.72 -0.72 0.35
C THR A 188 1.25 -0.83 -1.07
N SER A 189 0.62 -1.64 -1.93
CA SER A 189 1.05 -1.80 -3.32
C SER A 189 1.00 -0.48 -4.11
N GLN A 190 0.01 0.37 -3.83
CA GLN A 190 -0.07 1.70 -4.45
C GLN A 190 1.08 2.61 -4.01
N TYR A 191 1.51 2.52 -2.75
CA TYR A 191 2.66 3.27 -2.24
C TYR A 191 3.98 2.71 -2.76
N PHE A 192 4.12 1.38 -2.84
CA PHE A 192 5.29 0.73 -3.43
C PHE A 192 5.46 1.09 -4.91
N ALA A 193 4.36 1.11 -5.67
CA ALA A 193 4.37 1.57 -7.05
C ALA A 193 4.95 2.99 -7.20
N LYS A 194 4.55 3.91 -6.31
CA LYS A 194 5.07 5.29 -6.31
C LYS A 194 6.56 5.37 -5.96
N SER A 195 7.06 4.50 -5.08
CA SER A 195 8.49 4.49 -4.70
C SER A 195 9.40 3.99 -5.82
N ASN A 196 8.84 3.24 -6.77
CA ASN A 196 9.57 2.66 -7.92
C ASN A 196 9.55 3.57 -9.17
N SER A 197 8.82 4.70 -9.15
CA SER A 197 8.64 5.61 -10.29
C SER A 197 9.63 6.77 -10.34
N ARG A 198 10.91 6.52 -9.98
CA ARG A 198 12.02 7.49 -10.09
C ARG A 198 13.04 7.05 -11.11
#